data_2c89767aaf71791db608e4559195a9cd
#
_entry.id   2c89767aaf71791db608e4559195a9cd
#
_cell.length_a   1.000
_cell.length_b   1.000
_cell.length_c   1.000
_cell.angle_alpha   90.00
_cell.angle_beta   90.00
_cell.angle_gamma   90.00
#
_symmetry.space_group_name_H-M   'P 1'
#
loop_
_entity.id
_entity.type
_entity.pdbx_description
1 polymer ?
#
loop_
_entity_poly.entity_id
_entity_poly.type
_entity_poly.pdbx_seq_one_letter_code
_entity_poly.pdbx_strand_id
1 'polypeptide(L)'
;MPRRRVFTAARDERRADEQGSREMDRAKWHRGHDSAAARRAVLYSAAMTSMDAGGGSAAVSQSSTSARTDGTIAWVGPFVVFAAWLLLDKHIPLANPWKEVVRDGVTLASILVFSRRVLPRSATHWKASVAIGVGVCALWVAPDVLIPGWRSSVVFQNGVLGRVTVSIDPRELTPLMLALRTARAAILVPVLEELFWRGWLPRWLQDPQFNRVPLGQYTPLAFWATAVLFAAEHGPYWEVGLLCGMIYNWWMWRTKSLGDLMLVHGVTNLALSVYVIATHRWEFWM
;
A
#
# COMPACT_ATOMS: atom_id res chain seq x y z
N MET A 1 -59.00 33.21 7.81
CA MET A 1 -57.72 32.59 8.08
C MET A 1 -57.79 31.04 8.19
N PRO A 2 -58.02 30.27 7.13
CA PRO A 2 -57.97 28.79 7.22
C PRO A 2 -56.83 28.15 6.40
N ARG A 3 -56.00 28.87 5.64
CA ARG A 3 -55.01 28.23 4.71
C ARG A 3 -53.70 27.75 5.37
N ARG A 4 -53.38 28.16 6.60
CA ARG A 4 -52.11 27.71 7.27
C ARG A 4 -52.18 26.31 7.89
N ARG A 5 -53.35 25.79 8.28
CA ARG A 5 -53.48 24.46 8.92
C ARG A 5 -53.39 23.28 7.96
N VAL A 6 -53.71 23.45 6.67
CA VAL A 6 -53.65 22.35 5.69
C VAL A 6 -52.22 22.05 5.24
N PHE A 7 -51.33 23.04 5.23
CA PHE A 7 -49.93 22.85 4.83
C PHE A 7 -49.05 22.16 5.90
N THR A 8 -49.42 22.29 7.20
CA THR A 8 -48.68 21.61 8.26
C THR A 8 -49.04 20.13 8.33
N ALA A 9 -50.32 19.76 8.20
CA ALA A 9 -50.76 18.36 8.23
C ALA A 9 -50.10 17.51 7.10
N ALA A 10 -50.08 18.01 5.86
CA ALA A 10 -49.46 17.30 4.73
C ALA A 10 -47.93 17.17 4.86
N ARG A 11 -47.27 18.03 5.64
CA ARG A 11 -45.85 17.98 5.89
C ARG A 11 -45.48 16.98 7.00
N ASP A 12 -46.37 16.86 7.97
CA ASP A 12 -46.21 15.90 9.06
C ASP A 12 -46.50 14.47 8.60
N GLU A 13 -47.52 14.27 7.73
CA GLU A 13 -47.78 12.97 7.10
C GLU A 13 -46.59 12.48 6.25
N ARG A 14 -45.97 13.35 5.43
CA ARG A 14 -44.80 12.97 4.63
C ARG A 14 -43.59 12.60 5.50
N ARG A 15 -43.40 13.29 6.64
CA ARG A 15 -42.34 12.95 7.58
C ARG A 15 -42.57 11.61 8.27
N ALA A 16 -43.82 11.29 8.60
CA ALA A 16 -44.17 10.01 9.17
C ALA A 16 -43.96 8.85 8.19
N ASP A 17 -44.32 9.03 6.91
CA ASP A 17 -44.09 8.04 5.85
C ASP A 17 -42.59 7.82 5.56
N GLU A 18 -41.79 8.89 5.53
CA GLU A 18 -40.34 8.78 5.37
C GLU A 18 -39.66 8.10 6.57
N GLN A 19 -40.16 8.34 7.77
CA GLN A 19 -39.66 7.74 8.99
C GLN A 19 -40.01 6.25 9.07
N GLY A 20 -41.24 5.87 8.72
CA GLY A 20 -41.68 4.49 8.61
C GLY A 20 -40.91 3.69 7.53
N SER A 21 -40.61 4.31 6.38
CA SER A 21 -39.81 3.70 5.34
C SER A 21 -38.37 3.41 5.79
N ARG A 22 -37.73 4.36 6.50
CA ARG A 22 -36.35 4.18 7.04
C ARG A 22 -36.29 3.13 8.14
N GLU A 23 -37.32 3.00 8.97
CA GLU A 23 -37.39 1.96 9.99
C GLU A 23 -37.61 0.57 9.38
N MET A 24 -38.41 0.46 8.32
CA MET A 24 -38.62 -0.78 7.59
C MET A 24 -37.36 -1.25 6.87
N ASP A 25 -36.59 -0.32 6.28
CA ASP A 25 -35.32 -0.65 5.62
C ASP A 25 -34.24 -1.05 6.64
N ARG A 26 -34.19 -0.41 7.81
CA ARG A 26 -33.33 -0.85 8.92
C ARG A 26 -33.69 -2.26 9.41
N ALA A 27 -34.97 -2.55 9.58
CA ALA A 27 -35.43 -3.85 10.01
C ALA A 27 -35.18 -4.96 8.98
N LYS A 28 -35.23 -4.65 7.67
CA LYS A 28 -34.83 -5.56 6.59
C LYS A 28 -33.32 -5.81 6.58
N TRP A 29 -32.54 -4.75 6.82
CA TRP A 29 -31.07 -4.83 6.88
C TRP A 29 -30.60 -5.70 8.06
N HIS A 30 -31.17 -5.52 9.25
CA HIS A 30 -30.85 -6.35 10.43
C HIS A 30 -31.25 -7.82 10.23
N ARG A 31 -32.44 -8.10 9.70
CA ARG A 31 -32.88 -9.48 9.40
C ARG A 31 -32.00 -10.18 8.35
N GLY A 32 -31.49 -9.43 7.38
CA GLY A 32 -30.55 -9.97 6.38
C GLY A 32 -29.19 -10.33 6.99
N HIS A 33 -28.69 -9.54 7.92
CA HIS A 33 -27.41 -9.80 8.60
C HIS A 33 -27.49 -10.93 9.63
N ASP A 34 -28.58 -11.00 10.42
CA ASP A 34 -28.77 -12.09 11.39
C ASP A 34 -28.92 -13.46 10.71
N SER A 35 -29.57 -13.51 9.55
CA SER A 35 -29.68 -14.76 8.80
C SER A 35 -28.34 -15.23 8.20
N ALA A 36 -27.47 -14.30 7.80
CA ALA A 36 -26.14 -14.63 7.29
C ALA A 36 -25.18 -15.08 8.42
N ALA A 37 -25.27 -14.46 9.58
CA ALA A 37 -24.52 -14.87 10.78
C ALA A 37 -24.98 -16.24 11.30
N ALA A 38 -26.29 -16.47 11.34
CA ALA A 38 -26.86 -17.76 11.73
C ALA A 38 -26.46 -18.89 10.76
N ARG A 39 -26.48 -18.65 9.44
CA ARG A 39 -26.01 -19.63 8.44
C ARG A 39 -24.52 -19.92 8.57
N ARG A 40 -23.69 -18.91 8.87
CA ARG A 40 -22.27 -19.11 9.16
C ARG A 40 -22.04 -19.94 10.42
N ALA A 41 -22.81 -19.70 11.49
CA ALA A 41 -22.73 -20.48 12.72
C ALA A 41 -23.13 -21.94 12.51
N VAL A 42 -24.17 -22.21 11.73
CA VAL A 42 -24.61 -23.58 11.38
C VAL A 42 -23.56 -24.30 10.52
N LEU A 43 -22.96 -23.62 9.55
CA LEU A 43 -21.89 -24.19 8.73
C LEU A 43 -20.61 -24.45 9.53
N TYR A 44 -20.30 -23.57 10.51
CA TYR A 44 -19.17 -23.77 11.43
C TYR A 44 -19.41 -24.96 12.37
N SER A 45 -20.64 -25.09 12.91
CA SER A 45 -21.02 -26.22 13.77
C SER A 45 -21.00 -27.55 13.01
N ALA A 46 -21.52 -27.59 11.78
CA ALA A 46 -21.50 -28.79 10.94
C ALA A 46 -20.08 -29.23 10.55
N ALA A 47 -19.19 -28.24 10.31
CA ALA A 47 -17.77 -28.48 10.02
C ALA A 47 -17.02 -29.03 11.26
N MET A 48 -17.36 -28.56 12.46
CA MET A 48 -16.74 -29.08 13.70
C MET A 48 -17.21 -30.51 14.07
N THR A 49 -18.48 -30.83 13.80
CA THR A 49 -19.03 -32.19 14.12
C THR A 49 -18.50 -33.25 13.16
N SER A 50 -18.07 -32.88 11.94
CA SER A 50 -17.46 -33.84 11.00
C SER A 50 -15.96 -34.09 11.25
N MET A 51 -15.31 -33.32 12.14
CA MET A 51 -13.88 -33.45 12.45
C MET A 51 -13.56 -34.41 13.61
N ASP A 52 -14.58 -34.84 14.38
CA ASP A 52 -14.39 -35.77 15.53
C ASP A 52 -14.49 -37.27 15.17
N ALA A 53 -14.67 -37.57 13.88
CA ALA A 53 -14.79 -38.96 13.44
C ALA A 53 -13.70 -39.35 12.43
N GLY A 54 -12.43 -39.33 12.83
CA GLY A 54 -11.36 -39.83 11.96
C GLY A 54 -9.96 -39.46 12.43
N GLY A 55 -9.31 -40.35 13.16
CA GLY A 55 -7.89 -40.19 13.52
C GLY A 55 -6.97 -40.21 12.31
N GLY A 56 -6.39 -39.03 11.98
CA GLY A 56 -5.44 -38.86 10.89
C GLY A 56 -4.82 -37.43 10.84
N SER A 57 -4.59 -36.79 12.00
CA SER A 57 -4.48 -35.34 12.07
C SER A 57 -3.08 -34.71 12.10
N ALA A 58 -1.96 -35.46 12.06
CA ALA A 58 -0.63 -34.82 12.21
C ALA A 58 0.01 -34.38 10.89
N ALA A 59 -0.27 -35.04 9.76
CA ALA A 59 0.37 -34.76 8.47
C ALA A 59 -0.29 -33.57 7.68
N VAL A 60 -1.61 -33.38 7.85
CA VAL A 60 -2.37 -32.36 7.12
C VAL A 60 -2.12 -30.94 7.66
N SER A 61 -1.86 -30.81 8.98
CA SER A 61 -1.57 -29.52 9.61
C SER A 61 -0.21 -28.91 9.18
N GLN A 62 0.83 -29.76 9.03
CA GLN A 62 2.16 -29.28 8.63
C GLN A 62 2.21 -28.84 7.16
N SER A 63 1.53 -29.56 6.24
CA SER A 63 1.51 -29.21 4.82
C SER A 63 0.75 -27.90 4.55
N SER A 64 -0.33 -27.63 5.29
CA SER A 64 -1.11 -26.39 5.15
C SER A 64 -0.37 -25.16 5.69
N THR A 65 0.45 -25.34 6.73
CA THR A 65 1.23 -24.26 7.33
C THR A 65 2.40 -23.89 6.41
N SER A 66 3.11 -24.88 5.84
CA SER A 66 4.19 -24.66 4.87
C SER A 66 3.68 -23.98 3.60
N ALA A 67 2.60 -24.43 3.00
CA ALA A 67 2.02 -23.82 1.81
C ALA A 67 1.53 -22.36 2.04
N ARG A 68 1.08 -22.03 3.28
CA ARG A 68 0.71 -20.67 3.67
C ARG A 68 1.92 -19.76 3.83
N THR A 69 3.00 -20.27 4.41
CA THR A 69 4.24 -19.52 4.63
C THR A 69 4.94 -19.23 3.31
N ASP A 70 5.02 -20.22 2.41
CA ASP A 70 5.63 -20.09 1.09
C ASP A 70 4.90 -19.03 0.25
N GLY A 71 3.57 -18.99 0.32
CA GLY A 71 2.78 -17.96 -0.37
C GLY A 71 3.07 -16.54 0.12
N THR A 72 3.19 -16.32 1.43
CA THR A 72 3.44 -15.00 2.03
C THR A 72 4.85 -14.50 1.74
N ILE A 73 5.85 -15.36 1.81
CA ILE A 73 7.26 -14.99 1.56
C ILE A 73 7.44 -14.40 0.16
N ALA A 74 6.71 -14.89 -0.83
CA ALA A 74 6.79 -14.37 -2.19
C ALA A 74 6.36 -12.88 -2.32
N TRP A 75 5.52 -12.40 -1.42
CA TRP A 75 4.99 -11.04 -1.44
C TRP A 75 5.65 -10.10 -0.43
N VAL A 76 6.11 -10.65 0.69
CA VAL A 76 6.63 -9.88 1.84
C VAL A 76 8.14 -9.98 1.96
N GLY A 77 8.73 -11.10 1.53
CA GLY A 77 10.15 -11.41 1.75
C GLY A 77 11.11 -10.35 1.25
N PRO A 78 11.03 -9.88 -0.01
CA PRO A 78 11.93 -8.84 -0.51
C PRO A 78 11.85 -7.53 0.27
N PHE A 79 10.64 -7.12 0.67
CA PHE A 79 10.44 -5.94 1.47
C PHE A 79 11.11 -6.06 2.86
N VAL A 80 10.94 -7.20 3.52
CA VAL A 80 11.57 -7.47 4.82
C VAL A 80 13.10 -7.51 4.71
N VAL A 81 13.64 -8.13 3.66
CA VAL A 81 15.09 -8.15 3.42
C VAL A 81 15.64 -6.75 3.22
N PHE A 82 14.96 -5.93 2.42
CA PHE A 82 15.36 -4.54 2.19
C PHE A 82 15.26 -3.69 3.46
N ALA A 83 14.15 -3.79 4.21
CA ALA A 83 13.96 -3.08 5.47
C ALA A 83 15.01 -3.51 6.53
N ALA A 84 15.32 -4.80 6.62
CA ALA A 84 16.37 -5.30 7.49
C ALA A 84 17.74 -4.74 7.12
N TRP A 85 18.04 -4.61 5.82
CA TRP A 85 19.28 -3.95 5.39
C TRP A 85 19.33 -2.50 5.86
N LEU A 86 18.26 -1.72 5.69
CA LEU A 86 18.22 -0.32 6.12
C LEU A 86 18.43 -0.19 7.64
N LEU A 87 17.85 -1.08 8.43
CA LEU A 87 18.03 -1.10 9.89
C LEU A 87 19.46 -1.44 10.30
N LEU A 88 20.13 -2.31 9.55
CA LEU A 88 21.48 -2.80 9.84
C LEU A 88 22.58 -1.99 9.13
N ASP A 89 22.23 -1.06 8.26
CA ASP A 89 23.17 -0.34 7.37
C ASP A 89 24.39 0.25 8.10
N LYS A 90 24.16 0.85 9.26
CA LYS A 90 25.22 1.44 10.10
C LYS A 90 26.20 0.41 10.69
N HIS A 91 25.79 -0.86 10.76
CA HIS A 91 26.61 -1.96 11.30
C HIS A 91 27.34 -2.74 10.22
N ILE A 92 27.05 -2.47 8.94
CA ILE A 92 27.69 -3.17 7.82
C ILE A 92 29.02 -2.48 7.52
N PRO A 93 30.17 -3.17 7.71
CA PRO A 93 31.51 -2.57 7.60
C PRO A 93 31.98 -2.52 6.13
N LEU A 94 31.13 -2.00 5.25
CA LEU A 94 31.45 -1.80 3.83
C LEU A 94 31.46 -0.31 3.52
N ALA A 95 32.48 0.14 2.81
CA ALA A 95 32.53 1.50 2.27
C ALA A 95 31.76 1.60 0.95
N ASN A 96 31.30 2.81 0.61
CA ASN A 96 30.76 3.11 -0.72
C ASN A 96 31.86 3.02 -1.79
N PRO A 97 31.58 2.57 -3.03
CA PRO A 97 30.24 2.16 -3.54
C PRO A 97 29.84 0.71 -3.24
N TRP A 98 30.75 -0.09 -2.63
CA TRP A 98 30.53 -1.53 -2.44
C TRP A 98 29.32 -1.84 -1.55
N LYS A 99 29.06 -1.01 -0.55
CA LYS A 99 27.86 -1.12 0.30
C LYS A 99 26.58 -1.04 -0.55
N GLU A 100 26.51 -0.09 -1.47
CA GLU A 100 25.37 0.07 -2.38
C GLU A 100 25.23 -1.13 -3.33
N VAL A 101 26.34 -1.59 -3.92
CA VAL A 101 26.33 -2.76 -4.82
C VAL A 101 25.83 -4.02 -4.10
N VAL A 102 26.29 -4.27 -2.87
CA VAL A 102 25.87 -5.45 -2.10
C VAL A 102 24.39 -5.33 -1.72
N ARG A 103 23.94 -4.14 -1.28
CA ARG A 103 22.54 -3.90 -0.97
C ARG A 103 21.62 -4.18 -2.16
N ASP A 104 21.98 -3.63 -3.32
CA ASP A 104 21.19 -3.80 -4.54
C ASP A 104 21.22 -5.25 -5.00
N GLY A 105 22.38 -5.93 -4.89
CA GLY A 105 22.54 -7.34 -5.20
C GLY A 105 21.70 -8.26 -4.30
N VAL A 106 21.73 -8.03 -2.99
CA VAL A 106 20.91 -8.79 -2.01
C VAL A 106 19.42 -8.55 -2.25
N THR A 107 19.04 -7.30 -2.51
CA THR A 107 17.63 -6.94 -2.81
C THR A 107 17.17 -7.63 -4.08
N LEU A 108 17.93 -7.55 -5.16
CA LEU A 108 17.61 -8.23 -6.42
C LEU A 108 17.54 -9.76 -6.24
N ALA A 109 18.50 -10.33 -5.55
CA ALA A 109 18.51 -11.77 -5.27
C ALA A 109 17.26 -12.19 -4.49
N SER A 110 16.84 -11.42 -3.48
CA SER A 110 15.62 -11.71 -2.71
C SER A 110 14.36 -11.67 -3.60
N ILE A 111 14.25 -10.69 -4.50
CA ILE A 111 13.17 -10.60 -5.48
C ILE A 111 13.15 -11.84 -6.39
N LEU A 112 14.30 -12.22 -6.93
CA LEU A 112 14.41 -13.35 -7.86
C LEU A 112 14.16 -14.71 -7.18
N VAL A 113 14.61 -14.87 -5.93
CA VAL A 113 14.43 -16.11 -5.18
C VAL A 113 12.99 -16.27 -4.70
N PHE A 114 12.43 -15.23 -4.07
CA PHE A 114 11.12 -15.35 -3.44
C PHE A 114 9.97 -15.03 -4.38
N SER A 115 10.11 -14.02 -5.23
CA SER A 115 8.96 -13.39 -5.90
C SER A 115 8.85 -13.68 -7.39
N ARG A 116 9.83 -14.34 -8.04
CA ARG A 116 9.85 -14.55 -9.50
C ARG A 116 8.55 -15.13 -10.09
N ARG A 117 7.80 -15.91 -9.30
CA ARG A 117 6.55 -16.56 -9.74
C ARG A 117 5.33 -15.65 -9.65
N VAL A 118 5.40 -14.59 -8.85
CA VAL A 118 4.32 -13.64 -8.63
C VAL A 118 4.55 -12.30 -9.32
N LEU A 119 5.73 -12.11 -9.91
CA LEU A 119 6.03 -10.91 -10.69
C LEU A 119 5.11 -10.81 -11.91
N PRO A 120 4.52 -9.63 -12.18
CA PRO A 120 3.74 -9.39 -13.39
C PRO A 120 4.64 -9.46 -14.63
N ARG A 121 4.08 -9.91 -15.75
CA ARG A 121 4.82 -10.03 -17.02
C ARG A 121 4.81 -8.74 -17.83
N SER A 122 3.84 -7.86 -17.61
CA SER A 122 3.69 -6.62 -18.38
C SER A 122 2.80 -5.61 -17.65
N ALA A 123 2.88 -4.36 -18.08
CA ALA A 123 1.94 -3.29 -17.76
C ALA A 123 0.97 -3.13 -18.95
N THR A 124 -0.34 -3.26 -18.70
CA THR A 124 -1.37 -3.20 -19.74
C THR A 124 -1.76 -1.77 -20.10
N HIS A 125 -1.73 -0.87 -19.14
CA HIS A 125 -2.09 0.55 -19.28
C HIS A 125 -0.85 1.46 -19.21
N TRP A 126 0.25 1.03 -19.83
CA TRP A 126 1.56 1.64 -19.65
C TRP A 126 1.60 3.16 -19.93
N LYS A 127 0.88 3.65 -20.97
CA LYS A 127 0.86 5.10 -21.28
C LYS A 127 0.25 5.92 -20.15
N ALA A 128 -0.89 5.48 -19.63
CA ALA A 128 -1.55 6.13 -18.51
C ALA A 128 -0.70 5.99 -17.23
N SER A 129 -0.08 4.83 -17.01
CA SER A 129 0.82 4.59 -15.88
C SER A 129 2.02 5.55 -15.90
N VAL A 130 2.64 5.77 -17.05
CA VAL A 130 3.72 6.75 -17.20
C VAL A 130 3.22 8.16 -16.90
N ALA A 131 2.07 8.57 -17.46
CA ALA A 131 1.51 9.91 -17.22
C ALA A 131 1.19 10.14 -15.72
N ILE A 132 0.59 9.14 -15.06
CA ILE A 132 0.31 9.19 -13.62
C ILE A 132 1.63 9.28 -12.83
N GLY A 133 2.63 8.47 -13.16
CA GLY A 133 3.93 8.49 -12.47
C GLY A 133 4.61 9.86 -12.52
N VAL A 134 4.63 10.50 -13.70
CA VAL A 134 5.14 11.88 -13.84
C VAL A 134 4.30 12.88 -13.04
N GLY A 135 2.96 12.75 -13.08
CA GLY A 135 2.05 13.60 -12.30
C GLY A 135 2.26 13.45 -10.80
N VAL A 136 2.47 12.23 -10.29
CA VAL A 136 2.76 11.97 -8.88
C VAL A 136 4.11 12.56 -8.48
N CYS A 137 5.15 12.49 -9.32
CA CYS A 137 6.41 13.17 -9.07
C CYS A 137 6.22 14.71 -8.95
N ALA A 138 5.44 15.31 -9.85
CA ALA A 138 5.13 16.73 -9.77
C ALA A 138 4.38 17.07 -8.46
N LEU A 139 3.41 16.27 -8.06
CA LEU A 139 2.69 16.42 -6.77
C LEU A 139 3.63 16.27 -5.58
N TRP A 140 4.61 15.37 -5.67
CA TRP A 140 5.56 15.11 -4.58
C TRP A 140 6.44 16.33 -4.28
N VAL A 141 6.93 17.01 -5.30
CA VAL A 141 7.82 18.15 -5.12
C VAL A 141 7.08 19.49 -4.97
N ALA A 142 5.82 19.55 -5.39
CA ALA A 142 5.05 20.79 -5.48
C ALA A 142 4.97 21.59 -4.16
N PRO A 143 4.67 21.02 -2.99
CA PRO A 143 4.58 21.80 -1.76
C PRO A 143 5.89 22.52 -1.42
N ASP A 144 7.02 21.83 -1.55
CA ASP A 144 8.33 22.36 -1.21
C ASP A 144 8.90 23.33 -2.28
N VAL A 145 8.36 23.29 -3.49
CA VAL A 145 8.73 24.20 -4.58
C VAL A 145 7.88 25.46 -4.56
N LEU A 146 6.57 25.31 -4.33
CA LEU A 146 5.60 26.39 -4.45
C LEU A 146 5.45 27.22 -3.17
N ILE A 147 5.74 26.63 -2.00
CA ILE A 147 5.51 27.25 -0.70
C ILE A 147 6.85 27.28 0.07
N PRO A 148 7.55 28.45 0.09
CA PRO A 148 8.79 28.56 0.83
C PRO A 148 8.61 28.20 2.32
N GLY A 149 9.47 27.32 2.83
CA GLY A 149 9.41 26.89 4.23
C GLY A 149 8.30 25.90 4.55
N TRP A 150 7.58 25.36 3.56
CA TRP A 150 6.51 24.36 3.77
C TRP A 150 6.91 23.30 4.79
N ARG A 151 8.04 22.67 4.58
CA ARG A 151 8.50 21.55 5.40
C ARG A 151 9.15 21.96 6.74
N SER A 152 9.29 23.26 7.01
CA SER A 152 9.86 23.76 8.28
C SER A 152 8.91 23.62 9.48
N SER A 153 7.64 23.34 9.22
CA SER A 153 6.61 23.21 10.26
C SER A 153 6.83 21.97 11.11
N VAL A 154 6.50 22.07 12.40
CA VAL A 154 6.46 20.96 13.36
C VAL A 154 5.53 19.81 12.93
N VAL A 155 4.57 20.08 12.07
CA VAL A 155 3.68 19.08 11.47
C VAL A 155 4.46 18.07 10.62
N PHE A 156 5.54 18.52 9.99
CA PHE A 156 6.38 17.67 9.13
C PHE A 156 7.66 17.20 9.79
N GLN A 157 8.23 17.98 10.71
CA GLN A 157 9.49 17.68 11.36
C GLN A 157 9.35 17.69 12.88
N ASN A 158 9.34 16.51 13.48
CA ASN A 158 9.19 16.32 14.92
C ASN A 158 9.87 15.02 15.38
N GLY A 159 9.76 14.70 16.67
CA GLY A 159 10.38 13.51 17.25
C GLY A 159 9.81 12.18 16.77
N VAL A 160 8.62 12.16 16.18
CA VAL A 160 7.95 10.96 15.64
C VAL A 160 8.26 10.76 14.15
N LEU A 161 8.13 11.83 13.38
CA LEU A 161 8.31 11.79 11.91
C LEU A 161 9.78 11.93 11.48
N GLY A 162 10.65 12.32 12.40
CA GLY A 162 12.04 12.64 12.09
C GLY A 162 12.21 14.07 11.56
N ARG A 163 13.38 14.32 10.97
CA ARG A 163 13.73 15.60 10.34
C ARG A 163 14.23 15.34 8.93
N VAL A 164 13.98 16.27 8.04
CA VAL A 164 14.63 16.27 6.73
C VAL A 164 16.12 16.47 6.94
N THR A 165 16.89 15.48 6.57
CA THR A 165 18.35 15.51 6.65
C THR A 165 18.92 15.14 5.29
N VAL A 166 19.88 15.91 4.82
CA VAL A 166 20.70 15.50 3.67
C VAL A 166 21.71 14.50 4.21
N SER A 167 21.39 13.22 4.08
CA SER A 167 22.23 12.14 4.63
C SER A 167 23.43 11.78 3.74
N ILE A 168 23.58 12.46 2.62
CA ILE A 168 24.59 12.15 1.59
C ILE A 168 25.62 13.27 1.56
N ASP A 169 26.89 12.94 1.79
CA ASP A 169 27.97 13.88 1.48
C ASP A 169 28.02 14.07 -0.07
N PRO A 170 27.83 15.30 -0.57
CA PRO A 170 27.92 15.56 -2.01
C PRO A 170 29.22 15.04 -2.67
N ARG A 171 30.29 14.92 -1.87
CA ARG A 171 31.58 14.38 -2.35
C ARG A 171 31.56 12.89 -2.64
N GLU A 172 30.60 12.14 -2.07
CA GLU A 172 30.40 10.72 -2.33
C GLU A 172 29.51 10.46 -3.56
N LEU A 173 28.88 11.49 -4.11
CA LEU A 173 27.96 11.39 -5.25
C LEU A 173 28.73 11.23 -6.59
N THR A 174 29.46 10.14 -6.71
CA THR A 174 30.05 9.77 -7.99
C THR A 174 28.99 9.36 -9.02
N PRO A 175 29.26 9.40 -10.34
CA PRO A 175 28.32 8.91 -11.35
C PRO A 175 27.81 7.49 -11.09
N LEU A 176 28.66 6.60 -10.56
CA LEU A 176 28.29 5.25 -10.18
C LEU A 176 27.29 5.23 -9.02
N MET A 177 27.52 6.05 -7.99
CA MET A 177 26.59 6.16 -6.84
C MET A 177 25.23 6.69 -7.29
N LEU A 178 25.22 7.72 -8.14
CA LEU A 178 23.98 8.26 -8.71
C LEU A 178 23.23 7.20 -9.53
N ALA A 179 23.95 6.44 -10.35
CA ALA A 179 23.36 5.37 -11.16
C ALA A 179 22.78 4.25 -10.30
N LEU A 180 23.51 3.76 -9.30
CA LEU A 180 23.04 2.70 -8.38
C LEU A 180 21.80 3.15 -7.61
N ARG A 181 21.83 4.34 -7.00
CA ARG A 181 20.66 4.88 -6.27
C ARG A 181 19.44 5.07 -7.17
N THR A 182 19.65 5.64 -8.36
CA THR A 182 18.54 5.83 -9.32
C THR A 182 17.99 4.49 -9.79
N ALA A 183 18.84 3.52 -10.14
CA ALA A 183 18.39 2.19 -10.56
C ALA A 183 17.61 1.48 -9.44
N ARG A 184 18.12 1.51 -8.21
CA ARG A 184 17.40 0.97 -7.05
C ARG A 184 16.06 1.64 -6.86
N ALA A 185 16.03 2.97 -6.81
CA ALA A 185 14.80 3.73 -6.58
C ALA A 185 13.76 3.53 -7.68
N ALA A 186 14.19 3.42 -8.94
CA ALA A 186 13.28 3.30 -10.08
C ALA A 186 12.86 1.85 -10.39
N ILE A 187 13.63 0.85 -9.97
CA ILE A 187 13.39 -0.55 -10.35
C ILE A 187 13.16 -1.44 -9.12
N LEU A 188 14.13 -1.53 -8.21
CA LEU A 188 14.06 -2.51 -7.12
C LEU A 188 13.00 -2.13 -6.06
N VAL A 189 13.01 -0.88 -5.62
CA VAL A 189 12.08 -0.37 -4.61
C VAL A 189 10.63 -0.49 -5.07
N PRO A 190 10.23 -0.04 -6.28
CA PRO A 190 8.87 -0.21 -6.77
C PRO A 190 8.43 -1.68 -6.81
N VAL A 191 9.32 -2.59 -7.19
CA VAL A 191 8.96 -4.02 -7.24
C VAL A 191 8.68 -4.57 -5.85
N LEU A 192 9.59 -4.40 -4.90
CA LEU A 192 9.42 -4.97 -3.55
C LEU A 192 8.29 -4.28 -2.77
N GLU A 193 8.14 -2.97 -2.93
CA GLU A 193 7.09 -2.21 -2.24
C GLU A 193 5.70 -2.52 -2.80
N GLU A 194 5.52 -2.58 -4.12
CA GLU A 194 4.20 -2.89 -4.67
C GLU A 194 3.78 -4.34 -4.43
N LEU A 195 4.73 -5.28 -4.34
CA LEU A 195 4.45 -6.63 -3.87
C LEU A 195 3.87 -6.62 -2.45
N PHE A 196 4.46 -5.85 -1.55
CA PHE A 196 4.02 -5.74 -0.17
C PHE A 196 2.76 -4.88 -0.04
N TRP A 197 2.83 -3.60 -0.45
CA TRP A 197 1.79 -2.60 -0.20
C TRP A 197 0.50 -2.84 -0.97
N ARG A 198 0.55 -3.38 -2.20
CA ARG A 198 -0.64 -3.58 -3.04
C ARG A 198 -0.88 -5.04 -3.38
N GLY A 199 0.17 -5.83 -3.41
CA GLY A 199 0.09 -7.25 -3.65
C GLY A 199 -0.38 -8.06 -2.43
N TRP A 200 0.11 -7.74 -1.23
CA TRP A 200 -0.16 -8.51 -0.02
C TRP A 200 -1.07 -7.81 0.99
N LEU A 201 -0.67 -6.65 1.52
CA LEU A 201 -1.30 -6.02 2.68
C LEU A 201 -2.80 -5.76 2.51
N PRO A 202 -3.31 -5.15 1.40
CA PRO A 202 -4.73 -4.88 1.25
C PRO A 202 -5.57 -6.16 1.22
N ARG A 203 -5.02 -7.24 0.67
CA ARG A 203 -5.68 -8.54 0.62
C ARG A 203 -5.70 -9.23 1.98
N TRP A 204 -4.57 -9.17 2.71
CA TRP A 204 -4.45 -9.72 4.06
C TRP A 204 -5.37 -9.00 5.06
N LEU A 205 -5.54 -7.70 4.95
CA LEU A 205 -6.49 -6.92 5.75
C LEU A 205 -7.95 -7.34 5.53
N GLN A 206 -8.27 -7.93 4.37
CA GLN A 206 -9.60 -8.42 4.04
C GLN A 206 -9.81 -9.88 4.46
N ASP A 207 -8.79 -10.71 4.27
CA ASP A 207 -8.79 -12.13 4.65
C ASP A 207 -7.35 -12.57 4.98
N PRO A 208 -7.09 -13.17 6.15
CA PRO A 208 -5.79 -13.79 6.46
C PRO A 208 -5.34 -14.83 5.42
N GLN A 209 -6.27 -15.45 4.70
CA GLN A 209 -6.00 -16.28 3.52
C GLN A 209 -5.99 -15.40 2.25
N PHE A 210 -5.12 -14.40 2.24
CA PHE A 210 -5.08 -13.32 1.27
C PHE A 210 -5.10 -13.77 -0.20
N ASN A 211 -4.65 -14.97 -0.52
CA ASN A 211 -4.68 -15.54 -1.87
C ASN A 211 -6.11 -15.75 -2.42
N ARG A 212 -7.12 -15.77 -1.53
CA ARG A 212 -8.54 -15.83 -1.92
C ARG A 212 -9.10 -14.50 -2.36
N VAL A 213 -8.43 -13.40 -1.99
CA VAL A 213 -8.84 -12.05 -2.33
C VAL A 213 -8.19 -11.66 -3.65
N PRO A 214 -8.96 -11.30 -4.69
CA PRO A 214 -8.42 -10.86 -5.97
C PRO A 214 -7.54 -9.60 -5.82
N LEU A 215 -6.52 -9.48 -6.68
CA LEU A 215 -5.73 -8.26 -6.77
C LEU A 215 -6.62 -7.06 -7.10
N GLY A 216 -6.38 -5.94 -6.42
CA GLY A 216 -7.12 -4.71 -6.62
C GLY A 216 -8.58 -4.76 -6.15
N GLN A 217 -8.96 -5.70 -5.29
CA GLN A 217 -10.27 -5.67 -4.64
C GLN A 217 -10.32 -4.51 -3.66
N TYR A 218 -11.35 -3.67 -3.84
CA TYR A 218 -11.55 -2.50 -2.99
C TYR A 218 -12.36 -2.86 -1.74
N THR A 219 -11.88 -2.41 -0.60
CA THR A 219 -12.66 -2.16 0.62
C THR A 219 -12.17 -0.86 1.25
N PRO A 220 -13.05 -0.06 1.91
CA PRO A 220 -12.62 1.19 2.54
C PRO A 220 -11.47 1.00 3.53
N LEU A 221 -11.56 -0.03 4.37
CA LEU A 221 -10.50 -0.34 5.34
C LEU A 221 -9.15 -0.60 4.67
N ALA A 222 -9.11 -1.52 3.70
CA ALA A 222 -7.86 -1.85 3.01
C ALA A 222 -7.29 -0.66 2.24
N PHE A 223 -8.14 0.14 1.61
CA PHE A 223 -7.72 1.33 0.87
C PHE A 223 -7.05 2.37 1.79
N TRP A 224 -7.76 2.77 2.85
CA TRP A 224 -7.27 3.83 3.72
C TRP A 224 -6.14 3.37 4.65
N ALA A 225 -6.22 2.17 5.21
CA ALA A 225 -5.15 1.64 6.05
C ALA A 225 -3.84 1.52 5.27
N THR A 226 -3.87 1.01 4.04
CA THR A 226 -2.68 0.93 3.20
C THR A 226 -2.14 2.31 2.85
N ALA A 227 -3.00 3.30 2.51
CA ALA A 227 -2.55 4.65 2.20
C ALA A 227 -1.90 5.34 3.41
N VAL A 228 -2.47 5.19 4.60
CA VAL A 228 -1.93 5.79 5.85
C VAL A 228 -0.62 5.12 6.25
N LEU A 229 -0.54 3.79 6.20
CA LEU A 229 0.70 3.07 6.54
C LEU A 229 1.82 3.38 5.54
N PHE A 230 1.50 3.46 4.25
CA PHE A 230 2.44 3.90 3.22
C PHE A 230 2.92 5.34 3.45
N ALA A 231 2.03 6.24 3.85
CA ALA A 231 2.41 7.60 4.21
C ALA A 231 3.36 7.64 5.43
N ALA A 232 3.12 6.79 6.43
CA ALA A 232 3.89 6.78 7.68
C ALA A 232 5.36 6.41 7.47
N GLU A 233 5.71 5.60 6.47
CA GLU A 233 7.10 5.24 6.17
C GLU A 233 7.89 6.39 5.51
N HIS A 234 7.20 7.42 5.00
CA HIS A 234 7.83 8.57 4.34
C HIS A 234 8.20 9.70 5.31
N GLY A 235 8.05 9.51 6.61
CA GLY A 235 8.51 10.45 7.65
C GLY A 235 8.04 11.88 7.41
N PRO A 236 8.96 12.87 7.24
CA PRO A 236 8.60 14.27 7.00
C PRO A 236 7.78 14.53 5.74
N TYR A 237 7.73 13.60 4.80
CA TYR A 237 6.97 13.69 3.54
C TYR A 237 5.64 12.93 3.59
N TRP A 238 5.10 12.69 4.79
CA TRP A 238 3.90 11.88 4.98
C TRP A 238 2.67 12.37 4.20
N GLU A 239 2.50 13.69 4.03
CA GLU A 239 1.33 14.25 3.36
C GLU A 239 1.33 13.95 1.85
N VAL A 240 2.49 14.09 1.19
CA VAL A 240 2.64 13.70 -0.21
C VAL A 240 2.69 12.18 -0.34
N GLY A 241 3.24 11.47 0.64
CA GLY A 241 3.16 10.01 0.76
C GLY A 241 1.72 9.51 0.85
N LEU A 242 0.84 10.21 1.58
CA LEU A 242 -0.58 9.89 1.67
C LEU A 242 -1.28 10.08 0.32
N LEU A 243 -1.06 11.22 -0.36
CA LEU A 243 -1.61 11.47 -1.69
C LEU A 243 -1.13 10.42 -2.71
N CYS A 244 0.15 10.11 -2.68
CA CYS A 244 0.76 9.06 -3.49
C CYS A 244 0.11 7.69 -3.21
N GLY A 245 -0.02 7.33 -1.93
CA GLY A 245 -0.66 6.09 -1.50
C GLY A 245 -2.11 5.97 -1.98
N MET A 246 -2.87 7.06 -1.92
CA MET A 246 -4.26 7.12 -2.42
C MET A 246 -4.32 6.94 -3.95
N ILE A 247 -3.45 7.63 -4.70
CA ILE A 247 -3.40 7.54 -6.17
C ILE A 247 -3.00 6.11 -6.59
N TYR A 248 -2.02 5.51 -5.92
CA TYR A 248 -1.57 4.16 -6.22
C TYR A 248 -2.63 3.12 -5.86
N ASN A 249 -3.31 3.24 -4.72
CA ASN A 249 -4.41 2.36 -4.35
C ASN A 249 -5.59 2.49 -5.33
N TRP A 250 -5.92 3.72 -5.76
CA TRP A 250 -6.94 3.96 -6.77
C TRP A 250 -6.56 3.34 -8.12
N TRP A 251 -5.30 3.50 -8.57
CA TRP A 251 -4.84 2.92 -9.83
C TRP A 251 -4.84 1.39 -9.79
N MET A 252 -4.43 0.80 -8.66
CA MET A 252 -4.52 -0.64 -8.43
C MET A 252 -5.96 -1.14 -8.47
N TRP A 253 -6.88 -0.44 -7.82
CA TRP A 253 -8.30 -0.77 -7.88
C TRP A 253 -8.86 -0.67 -9.31
N ARG A 254 -8.44 0.33 -10.06
CA ARG A 254 -8.93 0.60 -11.42
C ARG A 254 -8.41 -0.40 -12.44
N THR A 255 -7.12 -0.75 -12.39
CA THR A 255 -6.45 -1.61 -13.38
C THR A 255 -6.36 -3.06 -12.96
N LYS A 256 -6.35 -3.33 -11.65
CA LYS A 256 -6.08 -4.65 -11.06
C LYS A 256 -4.76 -5.26 -11.54
N SER A 257 -3.83 -4.39 -11.95
CA SER A 257 -2.56 -4.72 -12.57
C SER A 257 -1.40 -4.24 -11.72
N LEU A 258 -0.72 -5.17 -11.09
CA LEU A 258 0.48 -4.88 -10.31
C LEU A 258 1.63 -4.37 -11.21
N GLY A 259 1.69 -4.82 -12.47
CA GLY A 259 2.66 -4.33 -13.46
C GLY A 259 2.47 -2.86 -13.81
N ASP A 260 1.21 -2.43 -13.98
CA ASP A 260 0.90 -1.02 -14.20
C ASP A 260 1.31 -0.17 -12.98
N LEU A 261 1.12 -0.70 -11.78
CA LEU A 261 1.45 0.02 -10.56
C LEU A 261 2.97 0.11 -10.31
N MET A 262 3.70 -1.00 -10.51
CA MET A 262 5.17 -0.97 -10.48
C MET A 262 5.74 0.03 -11.49
N LEU A 263 5.10 0.17 -12.65
CA LEU A 263 5.49 1.16 -13.66
C LEU A 263 5.20 2.59 -13.18
N VAL A 264 4.01 2.88 -12.62
CA VAL A 264 3.69 4.20 -12.04
C VAL A 264 4.74 4.58 -11.03
N HIS A 265 4.99 3.70 -10.04
CA HIS A 265 5.93 3.94 -8.96
C HIS A 265 7.37 4.12 -9.48
N GLY A 266 7.81 3.23 -10.39
CA GLY A 266 9.13 3.32 -11.01
C GLY A 266 9.35 4.63 -11.76
N VAL A 267 8.35 5.08 -12.53
CA VAL A 267 8.38 6.37 -13.23
C VAL A 267 8.37 7.55 -12.26
N THR A 268 7.58 7.49 -11.18
CA THR A 268 7.60 8.51 -10.13
C THR A 268 9.01 8.67 -9.55
N ASN A 269 9.64 7.57 -9.15
CA ASN A 269 10.96 7.59 -8.53
C ASN A 269 12.07 7.96 -9.52
N LEU A 270 11.95 7.52 -10.78
CA LEU A 270 12.89 7.93 -11.84
C LEU A 270 12.80 9.43 -12.09
N ALA A 271 11.59 9.96 -12.27
CA ALA A 271 11.38 11.38 -12.49
C ALA A 271 11.88 12.22 -11.29
N LEU A 272 11.63 11.75 -10.07
CA LEU A 272 12.14 12.37 -8.85
C LEU A 272 13.67 12.33 -8.81
N SER A 273 14.29 11.20 -9.15
CA SER A 273 15.76 11.09 -9.22
C SER A 273 16.37 12.04 -10.25
N VAL A 274 15.77 12.16 -11.43
CA VAL A 274 16.18 13.13 -12.45
C VAL A 274 16.04 14.56 -11.94
N TYR A 275 14.92 14.88 -11.28
CA TYR A 275 14.69 16.20 -10.69
C TYR A 275 15.76 16.53 -9.63
N VAL A 276 16.02 15.61 -8.71
CA VAL A 276 17.02 15.80 -7.63
C VAL A 276 18.42 16.01 -8.20
N ILE A 277 18.84 15.22 -9.17
CA ILE A 277 20.15 15.32 -9.81
C ILE A 277 20.26 16.66 -10.55
N ALA A 278 19.22 17.07 -11.28
CA ALA A 278 19.24 18.31 -12.08
C ALA A 278 19.19 19.59 -11.22
N THR A 279 18.51 19.53 -10.05
CA THR A 279 18.31 20.70 -9.19
C THR A 279 19.23 20.74 -7.97
N HIS A 280 19.96 19.66 -7.72
CA HIS A 280 20.77 19.44 -6.50
C HIS A 280 19.94 19.55 -5.20
N ARG A 281 18.63 19.25 -5.24
CA ARG A 281 17.74 19.21 -4.08
C ARG A 281 17.77 17.84 -3.42
N TRP A 282 18.90 17.55 -2.78
CA TRP A 282 19.20 16.23 -2.17
C TRP A 282 18.28 15.85 -1.02
N GLU A 283 17.57 16.81 -0.45
CA GLU A 283 16.57 16.58 0.62
C GLU A 283 15.43 15.65 0.20
N PHE A 284 15.13 15.52 -1.10
CA PHE A 284 14.16 14.57 -1.61
C PHE A 284 14.70 13.14 -1.76
N TRP A 285 15.98 12.97 -1.53
CA TRP A 285 16.66 11.67 -1.60
C TRP A 285 17.04 11.21 -0.20
N MET A 286 16.01 10.90 0.61
CA MET A 286 16.20 10.40 1.97
C MET A 286 16.75 8.98 1.99
#